data_20677b13f73ed3f965e54cc7d4ffc877
#
_entry.id   20677b13f73ed3f965e54cc7d4ffc877
#
_cell.length_a   1.000
_cell.length_b   1.000
_cell.length_c   1.000
_cell.angle_alpha   90.00
_cell.angle_beta   90.00
_cell.angle_gamma   90.00
#
_symmetry.space_group_name_H-M   'P 1'
#
loop_
_entity.id
_entity.type
_entity.pdbx_description
1 polymer ?
#
loop_
_entity_poly.entity_id
_entity_poly.type
_entity_poly.pdbx_seq_one_letter_code
_entity_poly.pdbx_strand_id
1 'polypeptide(L)'
;MELRLIKDETEISAIKKACSISDQAFHDILDYIKVGKTTELEAATFLDFRMRELGASGVSFDIISAAGERSAMPHATPSDRVISAGDALTLDFGCLYDHYVSDMTRTIYAGHVSDKEREIYETVLKANQALISEAKAGLGFREFDKIPRDIIEAAGYGQYFTHGIGHGIGLD
;
A
#
# COMPACT_ATOMS: atom_id res chain seq x y z
N MET A 1 -25.67 2.30 -2.47
CA MET A 1 -24.47 1.91 -1.68
C MET A 1 -24.55 0.46 -1.20
N GLU A 2 -25.69 -0.02 -0.70
CA GLU A 2 -25.81 -1.42 -0.20
C GLU A 2 -25.51 -2.50 -1.26
N LEU A 3 -25.90 -2.28 -2.53
CA LEU A 3 -25.64 -3.24 -3.61
C LEU A 3 -24.16 -3.47 -3.92
N ARG A 4 -23.27 -2.54 -3.54
CA ARG A 4 -21.82 -2.64 -3.77
C ARG A 4 -21.07 -3.32 -2.63
N LEU A 5 -21.70 -3.50 -1.46
CA LEU A 5 -21.03 -4.06 -0.28
C LEU A 5 -20.80 -5.57 -0.41
N ILE A 6 -21.76 -6.27 -0.98
CA ILE A 6 -21.70 -7.73 -1.16
C ILE A 6 -21.41 -8.01 -2.63
N LYS A 7 -20.20 -8.56 -2.88
CA LYS A 7 -19.73 -8.91 -4.21
C LYS A 7 -20.17 -10.31 -4.60
N ASP A 8 -20.53 -10.51 -5.85
CA ASP A 8 -20.73 -11.85 -6.41
C ASP A 8 -19.38 -12.51 -6.81
N GLU A 9 -19.43 -13.76 -7.26
CA GLU A 9 -18.22 -14.51 -7.62
C GLU A 9 -17.45 -13.91 -8.81
N THR A 10 -18.15 -13.25 -9.74
CA THR A 10 -17.53 -12.59 -10.89
C THR A 10 -16.78 -11.35 -10.44
N GLU A 11 -17.38 -10.53 -9.61
CA GLU A 11 -16.79 -9.34 -9.00
C GLU A 11 -15.57 -9.71 -8.15
N ILE A 12 -15.68 -10.75 -7.31
CA ILE A 12 -14.58 -11.27 -6.51
C ILE A 12 -13.42 -11.75 -7.39
N SER A 13 -13.73 -12.42 -8.51
CA SER A 13 -12.71 -12.88 -9.46
C SER A 13 -11.95 -11.72 -10.10
N ALA A 14 -12.66 -10.65 -10.49
CA ALA A 14 -12.04 -9.45 -11.06
C ALA A 14 -11.14 -8.75 -10.03
N ILE A 15 -11.60 -8.57 -8.78
CA ILE A 15 -10.80 -7.99 -7.69
C ILE A 15 -9.54 -8.83 -7.43
N LYS A 16 -9.68 -10.15 -7.33
CA LYS A 16 -8.53 -11.06 -7.14
C LYS A 16 -7.52 -10.94 -8.28
N LYS A 17 -7.99 -10.78 -9.52
CA LYS A 17 -7.08 -10.58 -10.66
C LYS A 17 -6.39 -9.22 -10.60
N ALA A 18 -7.08 -8.15 -10.26
CA ALA A 18 -6.48 -6.84 -10.03
C ALA A 18 -5.40 -6.91 -8.93
N CYS A 19 -5.68 -7.55 -7.79
CA CYS A 19 -4.70 -7.76 -6.72
C CYS A 19 -3.48 -8.56 -7.21
N SER A 20 -3.69 -9.64 -7.98
CA SER A 20 -2.59 -10.45 -8.54
C SER A 20 -1.69 -9.65 -9.50
N ILE A 21 -2.25 -8.71 -10.26
CA ILE A 21 -1.48 -7.81 -11.12
C ILE A 21 -0.60 -6.88 -10.27
N SER A 22 -1.17 -6.27 -9.23
CA SER A 22 -0.43 -5.41 -8.31
C SER A 22 0.67 -6.17 -7.56
N ASP A 23 0.39 -7.39 -7.07
CA ASP A 23 1.39 -8.24 -6.44
C ASP A 23 2.57 -8.51 -7.37
N GLN A 24 2.30 -8.88 -8.64
CA GLN A 24 3.37 -9.14 -9.61
C GLN A 24 4.17 -7.86 -9.93
N ALA A 25 3.49 -6.73 -10.11
CA ALA A 25 4.15 -5.45 -10.36
C ALA A 25 5.05 -5.04 -9.18
N PHE A 26 4.63 -5.33 -7.93
CA PHE A 26 5.47 -5.11 -6.74
C PHE A 26 6.71 -5.99 -6.75
N HIS A 27 6.61 -7.26 -7.09
CA HIS A 27 7.80 -8.12 -7.20
C HIS A 27 8.76 -7.62 -8.27
N ASP A 28 8.25 -7.23 -9.43
CA ASP A 28 9.06 -6.79 -10.55
C ASP A 28 9.78 -5.45 -10.28
N ILE A 29 9.16 -4.52 -9.51
CA ILE A 29 9.79 -3.25 -9.19
C ILE A 29 10.99 -3.40 -8.24
N LEU A 30 11.02 -4.43 -7.41
CA LEU A 30 12.18 -4.69 -6.53
C LEU A 30 13.46 -4.92 -7.34
N ASP A 31 13.34 -5.56 -8.51
CA ASP A 31 14.45 -5.77 -9.43
C ASP A 31 14.76 -4.52 -10.27
N TYR A 32 13.78 -3.66 -10.49
CA TYR A 32 13.93 -2.42 -11.27
C TYR A 32 14.66 -1.33 -10.48
N ILE A 33 14.33 -1.13 -9.20
CA ILE A 33 14.89 -0.06 -8.38
C ILE A 33 16.41 -0.24 -8.23
N LYS A 34 17.15 0.80 -8.62
CA LYS A 34 18.60 0.89 -8.39
C LYS A 34 18.88 2.06 -7.44
N VAL A 35 19.24 1.72 -6.21
CA VAL A 35 19.56 2.70 -5.16
C VAL A 35 20.66 3.65 -5.65
N GLY A 36 20.46 4.94 -5.44
CA GLY A 36 21.35 6.01 -5.91
C GLY A 36 21.18 6.38 -7.38
N LYS A 37 20.17 5.82 -8.08
CA LYS A 37 19.89 6.11 -9.49
C LYS A 37 18.42 6.32 -9.77
N THR A 38 17.56 5.37 -9.39
CA THR A 38 16.12 5.42 -9.67
C THR A 38 15.46 6.52 -8.85
N THR A 39 14.63 7.34 -9.49
CA THR A 39 13.84 8.39 -8.85
C THR A 39 12.47 7.86 -8.40
N GLU A 40 11.79 8.61 -7.51
CA GLU A 40 10.41 8.33 -7.13
C GLU A 40 9.49 8.30 -8.36
N LEU A 41 9.66 9.24 -9.28
CA LEU A 41 8.87 9.34 -10.52
C LEU A 41 9.09 8.15 -11.45
N GLU A 42 10.35 7.71 -11.62
CA GLU A 42 10.66 6.54 -12.43
C GLU A 42 10.06 5.26 -11.81
N ALA A 43 10.09 5.12 -10.49
CA ALA A 43 9.47 3.99 -9.79
C ALA A 43 7.94 3.98 -9.98
N ALA A 44 7.27 5.13 -9.86
CA ALA A 44 5.83 5.25 -10.10
C ALA A 44 5.47 4.94 -11.58
N THR A 45 6.25 5.48 -12.52
CA THR A 45 6.06 5.23 -13.96
C THR A 45 6.23 3.75 -14.30
N PHE A 46 7.23 3.09 -13.69
CA PHE A 46 7.43 1.66 -13.87
C PHE A 46 6.22 0.86 -13.40
N LEU A 47 5.66 1.18 -12.22
CA LEU A 47 4.47 0.48 -11.69
C LEU A 47 3.26 0.64 -12.60
N ASP A 48 2.93 1.85 -13.07
CA ASP A 48 1.82 2.06 -14.01
C ASP A 48 2.02 1.24 -15.29
N PHE A 49 3.19 1.35 -15.91
CA PHE A 49 3.46 0.64 -17.14
C PHE A 49 3.42 -0.89 -16.93
N ARG A 50 4.03 -1.37 -15.85
CA ARG A 50 4.09 -2.81 -15.57
C ARG A 50 2.72 -3.41 -15.28
N MET A 51 1.86 -2.73 -14.52
CA MET A 51 0.49 -3.18 -14.31
C MET A 51 -0.30 -3.29 -15.61
N ARG A 52 -0.11 -2.33 -16.55
CA ARG A 52 -0.73 -2.40 -17.89
C ARG A 52 -0.21 -3.57 -18.72
N GLU A 53 1.10 -3.83 -18.71
CA GLU A 53 1.66 -5.03 -19.38
C GLU A 53 1.08 -6.33 -18.84
N LEU A 54 0.75 -6.37 -17.54
CA LEU A 54 0.12 -7.52 -16.87
C LEU A 54 -1.39 -7.63 -17.12
N GLY A 55 -1.97 -6.67 -17.86
CA GLY A 55 -3.36 -6.70 -18.32
C GLY A 55 -4.31 -5.73 -17.64
N ALA A 56 -3.81 -4.80 -16.80
CA ALA A 56 -4.63 -3.73 -16.26
C ALA A 56 -5.02 -2.71 -17.34
N SER A 57 -6.23 -2.15 -17.26
CA SER A 57 -6.67 -1.07 -18.13
C SER A 57 -6.17 0.32 -17.70
N GLY A 58 -5.75 0.46 -16.46
CA GLY A 58 -5.22 1.69 -15.88
C GLY A 58 -4.83 1.53 -14.42
N VAL A 59 -4.42 2.64 -13.81
CA VAL A 59 -4.26 2.75 -12.36
C VAL A 59 -5.61 2.99 -11.70
N SER A 60 -5.77 2.57 -10.44
CA SER A 60 -6.98 2.81 -9.66
C SER A 60 -7.00 4.20 -9.01
N PHE A 61 -5.83 4.75 -8.73
CA PHE A 61 -5.59 6.10 -8.20
C PHE A 61 -4.18 6.57 -8.56
N ASP A 62 -3.86 7.82 -8.26
CA ASP A 62 -2.53 8.38 -8.51
C ASP A 62 -1.49 7.67 -7.64
N ILE A 63 -0.50 7.03 -8.28
CA ILE A 63 0.51 6.25 -7.59
C ILE A 63 1.34 7.15 -6.67
N ILE A 64 1.53 6.70 -5.44
CA ILE A 64 2.46 7.31 -4.49
C ILE A 64 3.77 6.49 -4.52
N SER A 65 4.87 7.19 -4.76
CA SER A 65 6.22 6.67 -4.60
C SER A 65 7.01 7.73 -3.84
N ALA A 66 7.27 7.48 -2.57
CA ALA A 66 7.83 8.48 -1.67
C ALA A 66 8.97 7.90 -0.84
N ALA A 67 10.14 8.53 -0.92
CA ALA A 67 11.37 8.04 -0.32
C ALA A 67 11.87 8.95 0.82
N GLY A 68 12.51 8.35 1.84
CA GLY A 68 13.07 9.05 2.99
C GLY A 68 11.99 9.82 3.76
N GLU A 69 12.23 11.09 4.07
CA GLU A 69 11.29 11.94 4.83
C GLU A 69 9.92 12.09 4.15
N ARG A 70 9.89 12.00 2.82
CA ARG A 70 8.65 12.10 2.04
C ARG A 70 7.74 10.88 2.24
N SER A 71 8.28 9.74 2.64
CA SER A 71 7.50 8.52 2.92
C SER A 71 6.51 8.70 4.09
N ALA A 72 6.68 9.73 4.91
CA ALA A 72 5.74 10.10 5.96
C ALA A 72 4.55 10.95 5.47
N MET A 73 4.52 11.32 4.19
CA MET A 73 3.45 12.14 3.61
C MET A 73 2.40 11.24 2.96
N PRO A 74 1.15 11.14 3.50
CA PRO A 74 0.14 10.20 3.03
C PRO A 74 -0.27 10.38 1.56
N HIS A 75 -0.10 11.60 1.01
CA HIS A 75 -0.45 11.94 -0.37
C HIS A 75 0.73 12.56 -1.11
N ALA A 76 1.93 11.98 -0.94
CA ALA A 76 3.11 12.46 -1.62
C ALA A 76 3.00 12.21 -3.13
N THR A 77 3.16 13.26 -3.93
CA THR A 77 3.30 13.11 -5.39
C THR A 77 4.72 12.67 -5.71
N PRO A 78 4.93 11.65 -6.56
CA PRO A 78 6.26 11.23 -6.99
C PRO A 78 7.06 12.39 -7.59
N SER A 79 8.36 12.48 -7.25
CA SER A 79 9.25 13.56 -7.65
C SER A 79 10.54 13.04 -8.30
N ASP A 80 11.39 13.96 -8.75
CA ASP A 80 12.73 13.63 -9.28
C ASP A 80 13.74 13.27 -8.17
N ARG A 81 13.30 13.14 -6.90
CA ARG A 81 14.14 12.69 -5.80
C ARG A 81 14.65 11.27 -6.06
N VAL A 82 15.97 11.12 -6.03
CA VAL A 82 16.62 9.82 -6.16
C VAL A 82 16.46 9.02 -4.87
N ILE A 83 16.07 7.77 -4.99
CA ILE A 83 15.97 6.82 -3.88
C ILE A 83 17.39 6.50 -3.41
N SER A 84 17.72 6.86 -2.18
CA SER A 84 19.05 6.77 -1.61
C SER A 84 19.19 5.65 -0.60
N ALA A 85 20.42 5.20 -0.35
CA ALA A 85 20.67 4.17 0.67
C ALA A 85 20.22 4.66 2.06
N GLY A 86 19.47 3.83 2.77
CA GLY A 86 18.85 4.14 4.05
C GLY A 86 17.44 4.72 3.97
N ASP A 87 16.94 5.08 2.78
CA ASP A 87 15.57 5.56 2.65
C ASP A 87 14.54 4.46 2.95
N ALA A 88 13.53 4.78 3.74
CA ALA A 88 12.23 4.12 3.65
C ALA A 88 11.57 4.56 2.34
N LEU A 89 11.12 3.63 1.54
CA LEU A 89 10.36 3.88 0.32
C LEU A 89 8.94 3.33 0.50
N THR A 90 7.97 4.23 0.52
CA THR A 90 6.55 3.87 0.49
C THR A 90 6.07 3.89 -0.95
N LEU A 91 5.56 2.76 -1.39
CA LEU A 91 4.88 2.56 -2.67
C LEU A 91 3.42 2.28 -2.38
N ASP A 92 2.53 3.16 -2.85
CA ASP A 92 1.09 3.02 -2.71
C ASP A 92 0.47 3.11 -4.11
N PHE A 93 -0.10 2.01 -4.56
CA PHE A 93 -0.51 1.82 -5.94
C PHE A 93 -1.59 0.76 -6.08
N GLY A 94 -2.30 0.84 -7.17
CA GLY A 94 -3.31 -0.15 -7.51
C GLY A 94 -3.68 -0.06 -8.98
N CYS A 95 -4.40 -1.05 -9.48
CA CYS A 95 -4.79 -1.10 -10.87
C CYS A 95 -6.29 -1.34 -11.06
N LEU A 96 -6.75 -1.01 -12.25
CA LEU A 96 -8.10 -1.27 -12.73
C LEU A 96 -8.07 -2.49 -13.66
N TYR A 97 -8.84 -3.52 -13.32
CA TYR A 97 -9.02 -4.71 -14.15
C TYR A 97 -10.50 -5.07 -14.21
N ASP A 98 -11.06 -5.15 -15.42
CA ASP A 98 -12.48 -5.45 -15.66
C ASP A 98 -13.43 -4.62 -14.79
N HIS A 99 -13.18 -3.31 -14.73
CA HIS A 99 -13.88 -2.29 -13.93
C HIS A 99 -13.68 -2.38 -12.40
N TYR A 100 -12.96 -3.36 -11.88
CA TYR A 100 -12.67 -3.52 -10.45
C TYR A 100 -11.24 -3.10 -10.13
N VAL A 101 -11.05 -2.59 -8.92
CA VAL A 101 -9.76 -2.02 -8.51
C VAL A 101 -9.02 -2.93 -7.55
N SER A 102 -7.69 -2.78 -7.53
CA SER A 102 -6.83 -3.15 -6.41
C SER A 102 -6.29 -1.91 -5.74
N ASP A 103 -5.87 -2.07 -4.49
CA ASP A 103 -5.24 -1.05 -3.67
C ASP A 103 -4.20 -1.71 -2.77
N MET A 104 -2.95 -1.27 -2.86
CA MET A 104 -1.84 -1.90 -2.15
C MET A 104 -0.77 -0.91 -1.76
N THR A 105 -0.50 -0.82 -0.46
CA THR A 105 0.67 -0.09 0.05
C THR A 105 1.76 -1.06 0.48
N ARG A 106 3.01 -0.78 0.11
CA ARG A 106 4.21 -1.47 0.59
C ARG A 106 5.29 -0.47 0.97
N THR A 107 5.89 -0.69 2.12
CA THR A 107 7.08 0.05 2.55
C THR A 107 8.29 -0.88 2.53
N ILE A 108 9.34 -0.46 1.85
CA ILE A 108 10.62 -1.16 1.76
C ILE A 108 11.76 -0.23 2.17
N TYR A 109 12.91 -0.78 2.49
CA TYR A 109 14.11 -0.01 2.82
C TYR A 109 15.19 -0.19 1.76
N ALA A 110 15.76 0.92 1.32
CA ALA A 110 16.83 0.94 0.32
C ALA A 110 18.19 0.66 1.00
N GLY A 111 18.57 -0.60 1.07
CA GLY A 111 19.85 -1.04 1.63
C GLY A 111 19.79 -1.34 3.13
N HIS A 112 20.16 -0.42 4.00
CA HIS A 112 20.16 -0.64 5.45
C HIS A 112 18.95 0.00 6.14
N VAL A 113 18.60 -0.54 7.30
CA VAL A 113 17.55 -0.02 8.18
C VAL A 113 18.12 0.13 9.59
N SER A 114 17.85 1.24 10.27
CA SER A 114 18.22 1.44 11.66
C SER A 114 17.33 0.60 12.60
N ASP A 115 17.82 0.36 13.83
CA ASP A 115 17.04 -0.37 14.84
C ASP A 115 15.69 0.32 15.13
N LYS A 116 15.69 1.66 15.12
CA LYS A 116 14.46 2.45 15.35
C LYS A 116 13.45 2.30 14.24
N GLU A 117 13.88 2.35 12.98
CA GLU A 117 13.02 2.14 11.83
C GLU A 117 12.47 0.71 11.77
N ARG A 118 13.30 -0.25 12.11
CA ARG A 118 12.88 -1.66 12.23
C ARG A 118 11.81 -1.82 13.30
N GLU A 119 12.00 -1.24 14.49
CA GLU A 119 11.02 -1.27 15.58
C GLU A 119 9.67 -0.69 15.13
N ILE A 120 9.68 0.45 14.43
CA ILE A 120 8.46 1.10 13.91
C ILE A 120 7.80 0.18 12.88
N TYR A 121 8.57 -0.33 11.93
CA TYR A 121 8.06 -1.22 10.87
C TYR A 121 7.41 -2.48 11.45
N GLU A 122 8.08 -3.13 12.40
CA GLU A 122 7.56 -4.34 13.06
C GLU A 122 6.30 -4.04 13.90
N THR A 123 6.22 -2.86 14.50
CA THR A 123 5.01 -2.40 15.20
C THR A 123 3.83 -2.26 14.25
N VAL A 124 4.04 -1.59 13.10
CA VAL A 124 3.00 -1.42 12.08
C VAL A 124 2.62 -2.77 11.46
N LEU A 125 3.59 -3.63 11.18
CA LEU A 125 3.33 -4.98 10.65
C LEU A 125 2.49 -5.81 11.63
N LYS A 126 2.80 -5.77 12.92
CA LYS A 126 2.01 -6.44 13.96
C LYS A 126 0.59 -5.90 14.02
N ALA A 127 0.41 -4.59 13.93
CA ALA A 127 -0.90 -3.95 13.91
C ALA A 127 -1.72 -4.36 12.69
N ASN A 128 -1.11 -4.39 11.50
CA ASN A 128 -1.72 -4.85 10.26
C ASN A 128 -2.13 -6.33 10.34
N GLN A 129 -1.25 -7.21 10.80
CA GLN A 129 -1.54 -8.64 10.94
C GLN A 129 -2.67 -8.91 11.94
N ALA A 130 -2.70 -8.18 13.07
CA ALA A 130 -3.79 -8.28 14.04
C ALA A 130 -5.12 -7.87 13.41
N LEU A 131 -5.14 -6.78 12.64
CA LEU A 131 -6.33 -6.33 11.93
C LEU A 131 -6.84 -7.40 10.94
N ILE A 132 -5.96 -7.97 10.14
CA ILE A 132 -6.32 -9.01 9.17
C ILE A 132 -6.88 -10.25 9.88
N SER A 133 -6.28 -10.66 11.01
CA SER A 133 -6.70 -11.85 11.75
C SER A 133 -8.08 -11.70 12.41
N GLU A 134 -8.45 -10.48 12.77
CA GLU A 134 -9.74 -10.16 13.43
C GLU A 134 -10.83 -9.74 12.43
N ALA A 135 -10.47 -9.51 11.16
CA ALA A 135 -11.39 -9.09 10.11
C ALA A 135 -12.49 -10.13 9.87
N LYS A 136 -13.75 -9.74 10.07
CA LYS A 136 -14.93 -10.58 9.82
C LYS A 136 -16.16 -9.75 9.52
N ALA A 137 -17.09 -10.34 8.79
CA ALA A 137 -18.38 -9.70 8.51
C ALA A 137 -19.12 -9.37 9.81
N GLY A 138 -19.70 -8.17 9.87
CA GLY A 138 -20.45 -7.68 11.03
C GLY A 138 -19.63 -6.98 12.10
N LEU A 139 -18.29 -6.95 11.99
CA LEU A 139 -17.46 -6.15 12.87
C LEU A 139 -17.70 -4.65 12.59
N GLY A 140 -17.98 -3.88 13.64
CA GLY A 140 -18.21 -2.43 13.52
C GLY A 140 -16.92 -1.69 13.14
N PHE A 141 -17.03 -0.65 12.30
CA PHE A 141 -15.88 0.09 11.80
C PHE A 141 -15.01 0.69 12.92
N ARG A 142 -15.64 1.15 14.02
CA ARG A 142 -14.90 1.68 15.18
C ARG A 142 -14.14 0.59 15.95
N GLU A 143 -14.72 -0.61 16.06
CA GLU A 143 -14.07 -1.75 16.70
C GLU A 143 -12.90 -2.22 15.84
N PHE A 144 -13.09 -2.22 14.53
CA PHE A 144 -12.05 -2.56 13.56
C PHE A 144 -10.86 -1.58 13.60
N ASP A 145 -11.12 -0.25 13.58
CA ASP A 145 -10.08 0.78 13.71
C ASP A 145 -9.31 0.70 15.05
N LYS A 146 -9.99 0.28 16.11
CA LYS A 146 -9.37 0.20 17.45
C LYS A 146 -8.26 -0.84 17.52
N ILE A 147 -8.35 -1.94 16.78
CA ILE A 147 -7.39 -3.05 16.83
C ILE A 147 -5.96 -2.59 16.54
N PRO A 148 -5.63 -2.02 15.35
CA PRO A 148 -4.29 -1.55 15.06
C PRO A 148 -3.91 -0.33 15.90
N ARG A 149 -4.87 0.53 16.23
CA ARG A 149 -4.63 1.74 17.02
C ARG A 149 -4.12 1.43 18.41
N ASP A 150 -4.73 0.51 19.12
CA ASP A 150 -4.30 0.10 20.47
C ASP A 150 -2.85 -0.44 20.45
N ILE A 151 -2.47 -1.19 19.42
CA ILE A 151 -1.11 -1.73 19.28
C ILE A 151 -0.09 -0.60 19.05
N ILE A 152 -0.42 0.35 18.16
CA ILE A 152 0.45 1.47 17.83
C ILE A 152 0.58 2.43 19.03
N GLU A 153 -0.52 2.69 19.75
CA GLU A 153 -0.52 3.51 20.97
C GLU A 153 0.30 2.86 22.07
N ALA A 154 0.14 1.56 22.32
CA ALA A 154 0.89 0.81 23.32
C ALA A 154 2.42 0.83 23.06
N ALA A 155 2.82 0.95 21.78
CA ALA A 155 4.21 1.12 21.40
C ALA A 155 4.71 2.58 21.49
N GLY A 156 3.86 3.53 21.86
CA GLY A 156 4.21 4.94 22.02
C GLY A 156 4.11 5.78 20.74
N TYR A 157 3.53 5.23 19.66
CA TYR A 157 3.45 5.90 18.35
C TYR A 157 2.06 6.44 18.00
N GLY A 158 1.08 6.37 18.92
CA GLY A 158 -0.31 6.74 18.65
C GLY A 158 -0.48 8.15 18.06
N GLN A 159 0.32 9.13 18.53
CA GLN A 159 0.29 10.50 18.01
C GLN A 159 0.62 10.64 16.52
N TYR A 160 1.31 9.66 15.93
CA TYR A 160 1.71 9.64 14.53
C TYR A 160 0.69 8.91 13.63
N PHE A 161 -0.24 8.15 14.23
CA PHE A 161 -1.28 7.44 13.50
C PHE A 161 -2.55 8.31 13.40
N THR A 162 -2.53 9.26 12.47
CA THR A 162 -3.49 10.37 12.38
C THR A 162 -4.70 10.11 11.50
N HIS A 163 -4.77 8.99 10.81
CA HIS A 163 -5.88 8.63 9.92
C HIS A 163 -6.63 7.38 10.39
N GLY A 164 -7.83 7.16 9.86
CA GLY A 164 -8.57 5.92 10.06
C GLY A 164 -8.00 4.79 9.22
N ILE A 165 -8.37 3.56 9.59
CA ILE A 165 -7.95 2.37 8.84
C ILE A 165 -8.88 2.10 7.68
N GLY A 166 -8.31 1.76 6.54
CA GLY A 166 -8.94 1.10 5.42
C GLY A 166 -10.28 1.68 4.93
N HIS A 167 -10.77 1.10 3.89
CA HIS A 167 -12.05 1.39 3.24
C HIS A 167 -12.50 0.17 2.45
N GLY A 168 -13.72 0.21 1.91
CA GLY A 168 -14.19 -0.82 0.98
C GLY A 168 -13.45 -0.75 -0.34
N ILE A 169 -13.45 -1.84 -1.08
CA ILE A 169 -12.88 -1.95 -2.44
C ILE A 169 -13.92 -2.53 -3.39
N GLY A 170 -13.84 -2.21 -4.67
CA GLY A 170 -14.76 -2.75 -5.69
C GLY A 170 -14.62 -2.04 -7.03
N LEU A 171 -15.62 -1.24 -7.39
CA LEU A 171 -15.62 -0.41 -8.62
C LEU A 171 -14.83 0.89 -8.45
N ASP A 172 -14.54 1.25 -7.24
CA ASP A 172 -13.82 2.44 -6.79
C ASP A 172 -13.14 2.14 -5.45
#